data_af3019752c8de6931f17d12b75c7d049
#
_entry.id   af3019752c8de6931f17d12b75c7d049
#
_cell.length_a   1.000
_cell.length_b   1.000
_cell.length_c   1.000
_cell.angle_alpha   90.00
_cell.angle_beta   90.00
_cell.angle_gamma   90.00
#
_symmetry.space_group_name_H-M   'P 1'
#
loop_
_entity.id
_entity.type
_entity.pdbx_description
1 polymer ?
#
loop_
_entity_poly.entity_id
_entity_poly.type
_entity_poly.pdbx_seq_one_letter_code
_entity_poly.pdbx_strand_id
1 'polypeptide(L)'
;MSITTERIAAAARKLCEAPGPSGRECAAYAAAELLSPMGEVKRTPLGSLLCCVNEGKEGAPHLLLEAHLDQIGFIVTRVEEGFLRFSKIGGIDARWLPATPVVI
;
A
#
# COMPACT_ATOMS: atom_id res chain seq x y z
N MET A 1 17.43 0.26 -17.11
CA MET A 1 17.29 1.14 -15.92
C MET A 1 18.00 0.49 -14.75
N SER A 2 19.04 1.12 -14.17
CA SER A 2 19.82 0.50 -13.08
C SER A 2 19.06 0.57 -11.75
N ILE A 3 19.05 -0.52 -10.99
CA ILE A 3 18.50 -0.61 -9.64
C ILE A 3 19.64 -0.24 -8.68
N THR A 4 19.44 0.81 -7.87
CA THR A 4 20.39 1.22 -6.84
C THR A 4 19.72 1.19 -5.47
N THR A 5 20.51 1.10 -4.41
CA THR A 5 20.03 1.09 -3.03
C THR A 5 19.21 2.35 -2.73
N GLU A 6 19.64 3.51 -3.24
CA GLU A 6 18.94 4.79 -3.03
C GLU A 6 17.56 4.78 -3.67
N ARG A 7 17.42 4.19 -4.85
CA ARG A 7 16.13 4.07 -5.55
C ARG A 7 15.19 3.13 -4.82
N ILE A 8 15.70 2.00 -4.33
CA ILE A 8 14.90 1.07 -3.51
C ILE A 8 14.44 1.77 -2.23
N ALA A 9 15.34 2.45 -1.53
CA ALA A 9 15.01 3.17 -0.31
C ALA A 9 13.98 4.28 -0.56
N ALA A 10 14.10 5.03 -1.65
CA ALA A 10 13.14 6.07 -2.02
C ALA A 10 11.75 5.50 -2.34
N ALA A 11 11.68 4.39 -3.09
CA ALA A 11 10.43 3.70 -3.39
C ALA A 11 9.77 3.14 -2.12
N ALA A 12 10.55 2.48 -1.25
CA ALA A 12 10.06 1.96 0.02
C ALA A 12 9.52 3.08 0.92
N ARG A 13 10.25 4.19 1.04
CA ARG A 13 9.79 5.37 1.79
C ARG A 13 8.47 5.89 1.24
N LYS A 14 8.36 6.10 -0.07
CA LYS A 14 7.14 6.59 -0.72
C LYS A 14 5.93 5.71 -0.45
N LEU A 15 6.11 4.38 -0.45
CA LEU A 15 5.03 3.44 -0.16
C LEU A 15 4.67 3.40 1.33
N CYS A 16 5.67 3.42 2.22
CA CYS A 16 5.44 3.33 3.67
C CYS A 16 4.88 4.62 4.28
N GLU A 17 5.18 5.78 3.70
CA GLU A 17 4.65 7.07 4.18
C GLU A 17 3.23 7.36 3.66
N ALA A 18 2.76 6.66 2.62
CA ALA A 18 1.41 6.82 2.10
C ALA A 18 0.40 6.14 3.05
N PRO A 19 -0.62 6.86 3.57
CA PRO A 19 -1.66 6.25 4.40
C PRO A 19 -2.35 5.10 3.66
N GLY A 20 -2.55 3.97 4.34
CA GLY A 20 -3.06 2.82 3.61
C GLY A 20 -3.67 1.68 4.41
N PRO A 21 -4.58 1.91 5.41
CA PRO A 21 -5.34 0.81 5.96
C PRO A 21 -6.26 0.21 4.90
N SER A 22 -6.63 -1.07 5.06
CA SER A 22 -7.55 -1.78 4.17
C SER A 22 -8.81 -0.98 3.88
N GLY A 23 -9.15 -0.79 2.59
CA GLY A 23 -10.25 0.03 2.10
C GLY A 23 -9.91 1.52 1.89
N ARG A 24 -8.70 1.94 2.26
CA ARG A 24 -8.18 3.30 2.05
C ARG A 24 -6.71 3.28 1.61
N GLU A 25 -6.35 2.37 0.73
CA GLU A 25 -4.97 2.13 0.28
C GLU A 25 -4.46 3.28 -0.61
N CYS A 26 -4.11 4.42 -0.01
CA CYS A 26 -3.48 5.54 -0.73
C CYS A 26 -2.11 5.14 -1.30
N ALA A 27 -1.45 4.15 -0.71
CA ALA A 27 -0.23 3.55 -1.24
C ALA A 27 -0.39 3.03 -2.68
N ALA A 28 -1.62 2.69 -3.11
CA ALA A 28 -1.90 2.30 -4.49
C ALA A 28 -1.57 3.41 -5.51
N TYR A 29 -1.80 4.68 -5.17
CA TYR A 29 -1.42 5.79 -6.05
C TYR A 29 0.10 5.93 -6.15
N ALA A 30 0.79 5.83 -5.03
CA ALA A 30 2.26 5.86 -4.99
C ALA A 30 2.86 4.67 -5.77
N ALA A 31 2.28 3.48 -5.64
CA ALA A 31 2.69 2.30 -6.39
C ALA A 31 2.44 2.46 -7.89
N ALA A 32 1.29 3.02 -8.30
CA ALA A 32 1.00 3.29 -9.71
C ALA A 32 2.03 4.22 -10.35
N GLU A 33 2.44 5.27 -9.65
CA GLU A 33 3.49 6.18 -10.12
C GLU A 33 4.85 5.50 -10.24
N LEU A 34 5.19 4.59 -9.32
CA LEU A 34 6.44 3.83 -9.37
C LEU A 34 6.45 2.78 -10.49
N LEU A 35 5.29 2.21 -10.81
CA LEU A 35 5.15 1.15 -11.81
C LEU A 35 4.97 1.70 -13.22
N SER A 36 4.36 2.88 -13.39
CA SER A 36 4.05 3.46 -14.70
C SER A 36 5.22 3.58 -15.67
N PRO A 37 6.49 3.81 -15.22
CA PRO A 37 7.63 3.81 -16.14
C PRO A 37 8.03 2.42 -16.64
N MET A 38 7.49 1.34 -16.06
CA MET A 38 7.87 -0.03 -16.38
C MET A 38 6.89 -0.70 -17.35
N GLY A 39 5.63 -0.29 -17.35
CA GLY A 39 4.60 -0.89 -18.20
C GLY A 39 3.23 -0.28 -17.99
N GLU A 40 2.23 -0.87 -18.63
CA GLU A 40 0.83 -0.45 -18.49
C GLU A 40 0.32 -0.79 -17.09
N VAL A 41 -0.17 0.21 -16.37
CA VAL A 41 -0.75 0.03 -15.03
C VAL A 41 -2.27 0.11 -15.10
N LYS A 42 -2.94 -0.94 -14.68
CA LYS A 42 -4.40 -1.03 -14.57
C LYS A 42 -4.84 -1.19 -13.14
N ARG A 43 -5.94 -0.57 -12.76
CA ARG A 43 -6.56 -0.76 -11.46
C ARG A 43 -7.76 -1.69 -11.59
N THR A 44 -7.83 -2.68 -10.71
CA THR A 44 -8.99 -3.58 -10.64
C THR A 44 -10.16 -2.92 -9.88
N PRO A 45 -11.38 -3.43 -10.02
CA PRO A 45 -12.54 -2.94 -9.24
C PRO A 45 -12.33 -3.06 -7.72
N LEU A 46 -11.53 -4.01 -7.26
CA LEU A 46 -11.18 -4.18 -5.85
C LEU A 46 -10.04 -3.28 -5.36
N GLY A 47 -9.46 -2.46 -6.26
CA GLY A 47 -8.39 -1.53 -5.90
C GLY A 47 -6.97 -2.05 -6.11
N SER A 48 -6.77 -3.32 -6.45
CA SER A 48 -5.45 -3.86 -6.78
C SER A 48 -4.87 -3.21 -8.03
N LEU A 49 -3.56 -3.12 -8.10
CA LEU A 49 -2.84 -2.66 -9.28
C LEU A 49 -2.23 -3.83 -10.03
N LEU A 50 -2.35 -3.80 -11.33
CA LEU A 50 -1.70 -4.72 -12.26
C LEU A 50 -0.77 -3.91 -13.15
N CYS A 51 0.51 -4.28 -13.20
CA CYS A 51 1.46 -3.71 -14.15
C CYS A 51 1.95 -4.82 -15.07
N CYS A 52 1.64 -4.72 -16.34
CA CYS A 52 2.13 -5.64 -17.36
C CYS A 52 3.40 -5.08 -17.97
N VAL A 53 4.49 -5.84 -17.87
CA VAL A 53 5.81 -5.49 -18.43
C VAL A 53 6.15 -6.51 -19.50
N ASN A 54 6.48 -6.03 -20.71
CA ASN A 54 6.81 -6.89 -21.83
C ASN A 54 5.70 -7.91 -22.14
N GLU A 55 4.62 -7.46 -22.75
CA GLU A 55 3.65 -8.41 -23.33
C GLU A 55 4.39 -9.34 -24.29
N GLY A 56 4.60 -10.57 -23.82
CA GLY A 56 5.31 -11.59 -24.56
C GLY A 56 4.57 -12.02 -25.82
N LYS A 57 5.25 -12.82 -26.65
CA LYS A 57 4.61 -13.51 -27.78
C LYS A 57 3.64 -14.55 -27.25
N GLU A 58 2.62 -14.89 -28.07
CA GLU A 58 1.71 -15.99 -27.81
C GLU A 58 2.48 -17.27 -27.40
N GLY A 59 2.08 -17.90 -26.30
CA GLY A 59 2.73 -19.09 -25.72
C GLY A 59 4.00 -18.80 -24.89
N ALA A 60 4.38 -17.54 -24.72
CA ALA A 60 5.49 -17.21 -23.80
C ALA A 60 5.12 -17.49 -22.34
N PRO A 61 6.07 -17.92 -21.50
CA PRO A 61 5.82 -18.09 -20.07
C PRO A 61 5.55 -16.77 -19.40
N HIS A 62 4.60 -16.77 -18.47
CA HIS A 62 4.26 -15.61 -17.65
C HIS A 62 4.79 -15.77 -16.23
N LEU A 63 5.35 -14.70 -15.67
CA LEU A 63 5.75 -14.61 -14.28
C LEU A 63 4.84 -13.59 -13.58
N LEU A 64 4.14 -14.02 -12.55
CA LEU A 64 3.38 -13.14 -11.66
C LEU A 64 4.20 -12.84 -10.40
N LEU A 65 4.41 -11.57 -10.12
CA LEU A 65 4.95 -11.08 -8.84
C LEU A 65 3.83 -10.35 -8.12
N GLU A 66 3.58 -10.71 -6.88
CA GLU A 66 2.54 -10.06 -6.08
C GLU A 66 3.05 -9.63 -4.71
N ALA A 67 2.51 -8.53 -4.21
CA ALA A 67 2.75 -8.03 -2.86
C ALA A 67 1.52 -7.22 -2.41
N HIS A 68 1.21 -7.25 -1.10
CA HIS A 68 0.14 -6.43 -0.57
C HIS A 68 0.57 -4.98 -0.37
N LEU A 69 -0.39 -4.05 -0.44
CA LEU A 69 -0.18 -2.60 -0.27
C LEU A 69 -0.85 -2.03 0.99
N ASP A 70 -1.81 -2.77 1.55
CA ASP A 70 -2.52 -2.33 2.74
C ASP A 70 -1.61 -2.41 3.97
N GLN A 71 -1.85 -1.49 4.89
CA GLN A 71 -1.11 -1.37 6.14
C GLN A 71 -2.05 -1.62 7.33
N ILE A 72 -1.47 -1.96 8.47
CA ILE A 72 -2.19 -1.95 9.74
C ILE A 72 -2.67 -0.54 10.06
N GLY A 73 -3.80 -0.42 10.73
CA GLY A 73 -4.36 0.88 11.06
C GLY A 73 -5.53 0.79 12.04
N PHE A 74 -6.27 1.88 12.11
CA PHE A 74 -7.45 1.98 12.97
C PHE A 74 -8.63 2.53 12.19
N ILE A 75 -9.82 2.12 12.58
CA ILE A 75 -11.07 2.73 12.12
C ILE A 75 -11.78 3.37 13.31
N VAL A 76 -12.13 4.63 13.20
CA VAL A 76 -12.94 5.31 14.21
C VAL A 76 -14.34 4.73 14.17
N THR A 77 -14.78 4.17 15.30
CA THR A 77 -16.10 3.55 15.43
C THR A 77 -17.11 4.47 16.12
N ARG A 78 -16.64 5.41 16.93
CA ARG A 78 -17.50 6.34 17.69
C ARG A 78 -16.72 7.55 18.16
N VAL A 79 -17.40 8.67 18.26
CA VAL A 79 -16.93 9.87 18.96
C VAL A 79 -17.80 10.05 20.20
N GLU A 80 -17.19 10.12 21.38
CA GLU A 80 -17.90 10.17 22.66
C GLU A 80 -17.13 11.07 23.63
N GLU A 81 -17.80 12.10 24.14
CA GLU A 81 -17.26 13.05 25.12
C GLU A 81 -15.88 13.64 24.74
N GLY A 82 -15.67 13.92 23.44
CA GLY A 82 -14.40 14.46 22.93
C GLY A 82 -13.31 13.41 22.69
N PHE A 83 -13.59 12.13 22.91
CA PHE A 83 -12.69 11.03 22.64
C PHE A 83 -13.09 10.25 21.40
N LEU A 84 -12.08 9.75 20.68
CA LEU A 84 -12.27 8.83 19.57
C LEU A 84 -12.17 7.38 20.06
N ARG A 85 -13.23 6.62 19.86
CA ARG A 85 -13.18 5.17 20.00
C ARG A 85 -12.86 4.56 18.64
N PHE A 86 -11.99 3.56 18.62
CA PHE A 86 -11.54 2.95 17.39
C PHE A 86 -11.40 1.43 17.51
N SER A 87 -11.47 0.76 16.39
CA SER A 87 -11.15 -0.66 16.24
C SER A 87 -9.87 -0.83 15.43
N LYS A 88 -9.14 -1.91 15.70
CA LYS A 88 -7.90 -2.25 14.98
C LYS A 88 -8.22 -2.84 13.61
N ILE A 89 -7.43 -2.46 12.61
CA ILE A 89 -7.37 -3.10 11.31
C ILE A 89 -6.00 -3.77 11.22
N GLY A 90 -5.99 -5.09 11.04
CA GLY A 90 -4.77 -5.89 11.01
C GLY A 90 -4.21 -6.25 12.39
N GLY A 91 -3.01 -6.81 12.40
CA GLY A 91 -2.35 -7.37 13.56
C GLY A 91 -1.65 -6.34 14.44
N ILE A 92 -2.41 -5.51 15.17
CA ILE A 92 -1.84 -4.52 16.08
C ILE A 92 -1.89 -5.06 17.51
N ASP A 93 -0.74 -5.09 18.19
CA ASP A 93 -0.67 -5.37 19.61
C ASP A 93 -1.01 -4.12 20.42
N ALA A 94 -2.13 -4.16 21.16
CA ALA A 94 -2.63 -3.03 21.94
C ALA A 94 -1.64 -2.58 23.05
N ARG A 95 -0.69 -3.42 23.45
CA ARG A 95 0.31 -3.07 24.46
C ARG A 95 1.28 -1.98 23.99
N TRP A 96 1.45 -1.81 22.67
CA TRP A 96 2.35 -0.82 22.07
C TRP A 96 1.67 0.52 21.77
N LEU A 97 0.33 0.61 21.96
CA LEU A 97 -0.44 1.80 21.60
C LEU A 97 -0.29 2.99 22.56
N PRO A 98 -0.12 2.81 23.90
CA PRO A 98 0.00 3.95 24.79
C PRO A 98 1.15 4.88 24.38
N ALA A 99 0.83 6.18 24.24
CA ALA A 99 1.75 7.25 23.83
C ALA A 99 2.33 7.09 22.39
N THR A 100 1.75 6.23 21.55
CA THR A 100 2.13 6.15 20.13
C THR A 100 1.44 7.25 19.34
N PRO A 101 2.18 8.09 18.59
CA PRO A 101 1.59 9.06 17.68
C PRO A 101 0.78 8.36 16.59
N VAL A 102 -0.39 8.91 16.27
CA VAL A 102 -1.25 8.46 15.18
C VAL A 102 -1.65 9.62 14.29
N VAL A 103 -1.93 9.33 13.03
CA VAL A 103 -2.49 10.28 12.08
C VAL A 103 -3.96 9.92 11.88
N ILE A 104 -4.83 10.96 11.92
CA ILE A 104 -6.28 10.83 11.76
C ILE A 104 -6.70 11.51 10.45
#